data_9d726579de31e842a900e9b56b34e813
#
_entry.id   9d726579de31e842a900e9b56b34e813
#
_cell.length_a   1.000
_cell.length_b   1.000
_cell.length_c   1.000
_cell.angle_alpha   90.00
_cell.angle_beta   90.00
_cell.angle_gamma   90.00
#
_symmetry.space_group_name_H-M   'P 1'
#
loop_
_entity.id
_entity.type
_entity.pdbx_description
1 polymer ?
#
loop_
_entity_poly.entity_id
_entity_poly.type
_entity_poly.pdbx_seq_one_letter_code
_entity_poly.pdbx_strand_id
1 'polypeptide(L)'
;MLDTTLKLSQKFFDLYSAYQDKAAAVQIIREVLHRELRLNAELAKEARELPSQEREGQLVPALLNSMQTSGFEALTSSGIPLTTVFPQRWSLQETEKITYAQHLKKIPCVSDLVERAYHRTRVQKIRYQVGQSKNQQAVNYLAVLLHEAAKATGHSNF
;
A
#
# COMPACT_ATOMS: atom_id res chain seq x y z
N MET A 1 12.79 5.19 -13.65
CA MET A 1 11.97 4.42 -12.69
C MET A 1 12.52 3.00 -12.43
N LEU A 2 12.78 2.22 -13.46
CA LEU A 2 13.37 0.88 -13.31
C LEU A 2 14.68 0.89 -12.50
N ASP A 3 15.53 1.89 -12.70
CA ASP A 3 16.79 2.02 -12.00
C ASP A 3 16.62 2.24 -10.47
N THR A 4 15.62 3.02 -10.07
CA THR A 4 15.35 3.29 -8.64
C THR A 4 14.84 2.04 -7.92
N THR A 5 13.94 1.29 -8.56
CA THR A 5 13.40 0.05 -7.99
C THR A 5 14.49 -1.02 -7.87
N LEU A 6 15.35 -1.15 -8.87
CA LEU A 6 16.48 -2.07 -8.84
C LEU A 6 17.49 -1.70 -7.74
N LYS A 7 17.81 -0.41 -7.58
CA LYS A 7 18.69 0.07 -6.51
C LYS A 7 18.10 -0.18 -5.13
N LEU A 8 16.81 0.03 -4.96
CA LEU A 8 16.12 -0.21 -3.69
C LEU A 8 16.02 -1.72 -3.40
N SER A 9 15.75 -2.54 -4.42
CA SER A 9 15.75 -4.01 -4.31
C SER A 9 17.11 -4.53 -3.86
N GLN A 10 18.20 -4.04 -4.46
CA GLN A 10 19.55 -4.40 -4.06
C GLN A 10 19.85 -3.98 -2.63
N LYS A 11 19.44 -2.78 -2.22
CA LYS A 11 19.57 -2.33 -0.83
C LYS A 11 18.83 -3.21 0.16
N PHE A 12 17.61 -3.63 -0.15
CA PHE A 12 16.85 -4.54 0.71
C PHE A 12 17.54 -5.91 0.84
N PHE A 13 18.01 -6.45 -0.27
CA PHE A 13 18.75 -7.70 -0.29
C PHE A 13 20.04 -7.59 0.52
N ASP A 14 20.82 -6.54 0.32
CA ASP A 14 22.08 -6.29 1.03
C ASP A 14 21.85 -6.12 2.53
N LEU A 15 20.84 -5.36 2.93
CA LEU A 15 20.44 -5.21 4.32
C LEU A 15 20.10 -6.56 4.96
N TYR A 16 19.24 -7.32 4.31
CA TYR A 16 18.77 -8.60 4.84
C TYR A 16 19.89 -9.64 4.89
N SER A 17 20.83 -9.61 3.93
CA SER A 17 21.97 -10.54 3.86
C SER A 17 23.11 -10.16 4.80
N ALA A 18 23.40 -8.84 4.95
CA ALA A 18 24.55 -8.33 5.69
C ALA A 18 24.32 -8.24 7.20
N TYR A 19 23.08 -8.02 7.63
CA TYR A 19 22.79 -7.93 9.06
C TYR A 19 22.82 -9.31 9.70
N GLN A 20 23.63 -9.46 10.77
CA GLN A 20 23.56 -10.61 11.66
C GLN A 20 22.20 -10.65 12.39
N ASP A 21 21.64 -9.48 12.68
CA ASP A 21 20.29 -9.31 13.21
C ASP A 21 19.29 -9.06 12.10
N LYS A 22 18.63 -10.14 11.65
CA LYS A 22 17.57 -10.09 10.64
C LYS A 22 16.38 -9.24 11.05
N ALA A 23 16.09 -9.14 12.35
CA ALA A 23 15.01 -8.33 12.88
C ALA A 23 15.24 -6.83 12.61
N ALA A 24 16.47 -6.34 12.75
CA ALA A 24 16.80 -4.95 12.44
C ALA A 24 16.62 -4.64 10.95
N ALA A 25 17.06 -5.53 10.07
CA ALA A 25 16.86 -5.38 8.62
C ALA A 25 15.38 -5.36 8.24
N VAL A 26 14.59 -6.28 8.78
CA VAL A 26 13.14 -6.34 8.58
C VAL A 26 12.45 -5.07 9.06
N GLN A 27 12.87 -4.51 10.19
CA GLN A 27 12.31 -3.26 10.71
C GLN A 27 12.53 -2.09 9.76
N ILE A 28 13.72 -1.94 9.18
CA ILE A 28 14.02 -0.90 8.20
C ILE A 28 13.14 -1.05 6.95
N ILE A 29 13.01 -2.26 6.42
CA ILE A 29 12.16 -2.55 5.27
C ILE A 29 10.69 -2.22 5.58
N ARG A 30 10.22 -2.61 6.77
CA ARG A 30 8.86 -2.31 7.25
C ARG A 30 8.58 -0.81 7.29
N GLU A 31 9.52 -0.01 7.78
CA GLU A 31 9.39 1.44 7.84
C GLU A 31 9.30 2.08 6.44
N VAL A 32 10.08 1.59 5.49
CA VAL A 32 10.01 2.06 4.09
C VAL A 32 8.63 1.80 3.50
N LEU A 33 8.11 0.59 3.66
CA LEU A 33 6.78 0.22 3.16
C LEU A 33 5.66 0.96 3.89
N HIS A 34 5.79 1.14 5.20
CA HIS A 34 4.81 1.91 5.96
C HIS A 34 4.71 3.37 5.47
N ARG A 35 5.84 4.03 5.24
CA ARG A 35 5.85 5.40 4.71
C ARG A 35 5.21 5.50 3.33
N GLU A 36 5.48 4.54 2.47
CA GLU A 36 4.88 4.47 1.13
C GLU A 36 3.36 4.25 1.20
N LEU A 37 2.92 3.31 2.03
CA LEU A 37 1.48 3.06 2.27
C LEU A 37 0.77 4.29 2.85
N ARG A 38 1.40 4.98 3.79
CA ARG A 38 0.84 6.20 4.38
C ARG A 38 0.69 7.31 3.36
N LEU A 39 1.70 7.55 2.53
CA LEU A 39 1.62 8.53 1.44
C LEU A 39 0.49 8.18 0.47
N ASN A 40 0.41 6.93 0.05
CA ASN A 40 -0.63 6.45 -0.85
C ASN A 40 -2.03 6.59 -0.22
N ALA A 41 -2.16 6.32 1.07
CA ALA A 41 -3.42 6.49 1.80
C ALA A 41 -3.87 7.96 1.83
N GLU A 42 -2.95 8.89 2.04
CA GLU A 42 -3.26 10.33 2.00
C GLU A 42 -3.69 10.78 0.59
N LEU A 43 -3.00 10.34 -0.46
CA LEU A 43 -3.37 10.64 -1.84
C LEU A 43 -4.74 10.06 -2.22
N ALA A 44 -5.04 8.84 -1.79
CA ALA A 44 -6.34 8.21 -2.02
C ALA A 44 -7.47 8.92 -1.26
N LYS A 45 -7.19 9.37 -0.04
CA LYS A 45 -8.13 10.16 0.76
C LYS A 45 -8.46 11.49 0.07
N GLU A 46 -7.46 12.22 -0.42
CA GLU A 46 -7.66 13.43 -1.20
C GLU A 46 -8.52 13.16 -2.44
N ALA A 47 -8.22 12.11 -3.20
CA ALA A 47 -9.00 11.73 -4.39
C ALA A 47 -10.46 11.40 -4.05
N ARG A 48 -10.70 10.77 -2.90
CA ARG A 48 -12.03 10.40 -2.40
C ARG A 48 -12.85 11.62 -1.98
N GLU A 49 -12.22 12.60 -1.34
CA GLU A 49 -12.87 13.76 -0.73
C GLU A 49 -13.07 14.93 -1.70
N LEU A 50 -12.59 14.81 -2.95
CA LEU A 50 -12.78 15.86 -3.95
C LEU A 50 -14.26 16.17 -4.20
N PRO A 51 -14.62 17.47 -4.31
CA PRO A 51 -15.96 17.85 -4.75
C PRO A 51 -16.30 17.26 -6.11
N SER A 52 -17.58 16.97 -6.33
CA SER A 52 -18.05 16.35 -7.59
C SER A 52 -17.65 17.13 -8.84
N GLN A 53 -17.51 18.44 -8.74
CA GLN A 53 -17.08 19.32 -9.83
C GLN A 53 -15.61 19.10 -10.23
N GLU A 54 -14.76 18.72 -9.29
CA GLU A 54 -13.32 18.48 -9.52
C GLU A 54 -13.01 17.03 -9.89
N ARG A 55 -13.95 16.10 -9.66
CA ARG A 55 -13.77 14.66 -9.94
C ARG A 55 -13.70 14.34 -11.43
N GLU A 56 -14.30 15.15 -12.28
CA GLU A 56 -14.28 14.96 -13.73
C GLU A 56 -13.01 15.50 -14.40
N GLY A 57 -12.18 16.23 -13.64
CA GLY A 57 -10.94 16.82 -14.12
C GLY A 57 -9.73 15.90 -14.05
N GLN A 58 -8.55 16.50 -14.23
CA GLN A 58 -7.25 15.78 -14.21
C GLN A 58 -6.71 15.52 -12.82
N LEU A 59 -7.36 16.03 -11.77
CA LEU A 59 -6.80 15.96 -10.41
C LEU A 59 -6.83 14.53 -9.83
N VAL A 60 -7.93 13.78 -10.03
CA VAL A 60 -8.00 12.37 -9.57
C VAL A 60 -6.96 11.50 -10.28
N PRO A 61 -6.83 11.54 -11.62
CA PRO A 61 -5.73 10.83 -12.29
C PRO A 61 -4.35 11.25 -11.79
N ALA A 62 -4.11 12.55 -11.55
CA ALA A 62 -2.83 13.04 -11.06
C ALA A 62 -2.51 12.52 -9.65
N LEU A 63 -3.48 12.52 -8.73
CA LEU A 63 -3.32 11.97 -7.39
C LEU A 63 -3.00 10.47 -7.42
N LEU A 64 -3.75 9.70 -8.21
CA LEU A 64 -3.53 8.26 -8.35
C LEU A 64 -2.19 7.94 -9.02
N ASN A 65 -1.79 8.70 -10.04
CA ASN A 65 -0.49 8.54 -10.69
C ASN A 65 0.68 8.90 -9.77
N SER A 66 0.46 9.74 -8.77
CA SER A 66 1.48 10.10 -7.77
C SER A 66 1.67 9.03 -6.71
N MET A 67 0.78 8.04 -6.61
CA MET A 67 0.96 6.91 -5.70
C MET A 67 2.19 6.09 -6.06
N GLN A 68 2.92 5.66 -5.05
CA GLN A 68 4.18 4.95 -5.19
C GLN A 68 4.00 3.47 -4.86
N THR A 69 4.65 2.63 -5.65
CA THR A 69 4.69 1.17 -5.46
C THR A 69 6.12 0.61 -5.47
N SER A 70 7.12 1.49 -5.55
CA SER A 70 8.52 1.11 -5.70
C SER A 70 9.07 0.31 -4.53
N GLY A 71 8.65 0.61 -3.30
CA GLY A 71 9.06 -0.14 -2.12
C GLY A 71 8.56 -1.58 -2.14
N PHE A 72 7.31 -1.78 -2.48
CA PHE A 72 6.72 -3.12 -2.62
C PHE A 72 7.35 -3.91 -3.77
N GLU A 73 7.54 -3.29 -4.92
CA GLU A 73 8.20 -3.90 -6.08
C GLU A 73 9.64 -4.29 -5.76
N ALA A 74 10.36 -3.44 -5.04
CA ALA A 74 11.72 -3.73 -4.59
C ALA A 74 11.76 -4.91 -3.62
N LEU A 75 10.83 -5.00 -2.68
CA LEU A 75 10.72 -6.13 -1.76
C LEU A 75 10.44 -7.44 -2.53
N THR A 76 9.50 -7.41 -3.46
CA THR A 76 9.19 -8.57 -4.30
C THR A 76 10.40 -9.03 -5.11
N SER A 77 11.13 -8.10 -5.71
CA SER A 77 12.34 -8.38 -6.51
C SER A 77 13.51 -8.88 -5.65
N SER A 78 13.58 -8.52 -4.37
CA SER A 78 14.62 -8.97 -3.44
C SER A 78 14.48 -10.43 -3.03
N GLY A 79 13.32 -11.05 -3.26
CA GLY A 79 13.02 -12.41 -2.84
C GLY A 79 12.70 -12.57 -1.34
N ILE A 80 12.62 -11.47 -0.59
CA ILE A 80 12.23 -11.50 0.82
C ILE A 80 10.70 -11.66 0.90
N PRO A 81 10.18 -12.71 1.56
CA PRO A 81 8.74 -12.91 1.65
C PRO A 81 8.04 -11.78 2.42
N LEU A 82 6.91 -11.33 1.93
CA LEU A 82 6.10 -10.31 2.61
C LEU A 82 5.67 -10.76 4.02
N THR A 83 5.44 -12.06 4.20
CA THR A 83 5.12 -12.67 5.50
C THR A 83 6.27 -12.58 6.51
N THR A 84 7.51 -12.48 6.04
CA THR A 84 8.68 -12.23 6.89
C THR A 84 8.68 -10.79 7.41
N VAL A 85 8.28 -9.84 6.56
CA VAL A 85 8.23 -8.41 6.93
C VAL A 85 7.01 -8.12 7.81
N PHE A 86 5.87 -8.71 7.50
CA PHE A 86 4.60 -8.52 8.22
C PHE A 86 4.00 -9.87 8.64
N PRO A 87 4.53 -10.51 9.70
CA PRO A 87 4.06 -11.82 10.13
C PRO A 87 2.77 -11.78 10.97
N GLN A 88 2.29 -10.59 11.33
CA GLN A 88 1.19 -10.44 12.28
C GLN A 88 -0.15 -10.84 11.68
N ARG A 89 -1.01 -11.42 12.50
CA ARG A 89 -2.42 -11.57 12.17
C ARG A 89 -3.10 -10.21 12.13
N TRP A 90 -4.13 -10.11 11.32
CA TRP A 90 -4.93 -8.91 11.21
C TRP A 90 -6.41 -9.26 11.24
N SER A 91 -7.19 -8.41 11.87
CA SER A 91 -8.65 -8.45 11.82
C SER A 91 -9.20 -7.03 11.86
N LEU A 92 -10.28 -6.80 11.12
CA LEU A 92 -10.97 -5.53 11.15
C LEU A 92 -11.56 -5.30 12.55
N GLN A 93 -11.30 -4.14 13.14
CA GLN A 93 -11.92 -3.75 14.41
C GLN A 93 -13.37 -3.32 14.15
N GLU A 94 -14.31 -3.98 14.83
CA GLU A 94 -15.75 -3.82 14.59
C GLU A 94 -16.34 -2.47 15.09
N THR A 95 -15.55 -1.66 15.79
CA THR A 95 -15.98 -0.38 16.34
C THR A 95 -16.22 0.71 15.30
N GLU A 96 -15.73 0.51 14.08
CA GLU A 96 -15.92 1.47 12.99
C GLU A 96 -16.91 0.92 11.96
N LYS A 97 -17.95 1.71 11.65
CA LYS A 97 -18.84 1.45 10.52
C LYS A 97 -18.07 1.72 9.22
N ILE A 98 -17.25 0.75 8.82
CA ILE A 98 -16.47 0.87 7.59
C ILE A 98 -17.31 0.34 6.44
N THR A 99 -17.54 1.17 5.45
CA THR A 99 -18.00 0.72 4.14
C THR A 99 -17.00 -0.31 3.61
N TYR A 100 -17.46 -1.40 3.02
CA TYR A 100 -16.65 -2.54 2.56
C TYR A 100 -16.13 -3.49 3.66
N ALA A 101 -16.67 -3.42 4.87
CA ALA A 101 -16.28 -4.31 5.97
C ALA A 101 -16.33 -5.79 5.59
N GLN A 102 -17.30 -6.20 4.78
CA GLN A 102 -17.43 -7.60 4.30
C GLN A 102 -16.21 -8.08 3.51
N HIS A 103 -15.59 -7.20 2.72
CA HIS A 103 -14.38 -7.52 1.96
C HIS A 103 -13.15 -7.57 2.85
N LEU A 104 -13.08 -6.67 3.83
CA LEU A 104 -11.95 -6.57 4.76
C LEU A 104 -11.96 -7.70 5.81
N LYS A 105 -13.13 -8.15 6.25
CA LYS A 105 -13.25 -9.26 7.22
C LYS A 105 -12.65 -10.58 6.74
N LYS A 106 -12.46 -10.74 5.44
CA LYS A 106 -11.87 -11.94 4.83
C LYS A 106 -10.36 -11.94 4.83
N ILE A 107 -9.71 -10.85 5.23
CA ILE A 107 -8.25 -10.70 5.23
C ILE A 107 -7.72 -11.22 6.56
N PRO A 108 -6.85 -12.28 6.56
CA PRO A 108 -6.46 -12.95 7.79
C PRO A 108 -5.21 -12.35 8.43
N CYS A 109 -4.38 -11.62 7.69
CA CYS A 109 -3.08 -11.17 8.16
C CYS A 109 -2.65 -9.85 7.50
N VAL A 110 -1.68 -9.17 8.12
CA VAL A 110 -1.16 -7.88 7.63
C VAL A 110 -0.51 -8.02 6.26
N SER A 111 0.21 -9.10 5.98
CA SER A 111 0.83 -9.32 4.68
C SER A 111 -0.20 -9.37 3.55
N ASP A 112 -1.33 -10.05 3.73
CA ASP A 112 -2.40 -10.08 2.74
C ASP A 112 -3.07 -8.70 2.56
N LEU A 113 -3.23 -7.96 3.64
CA LEU A 113 -3.76 -6.61 3.60
C LEU A 113 -2.85 -5.68 2.78
N VAL A 114 -1.55 -5.72 3.04
CA VAL A 114 -0.53 -4.95 2.31
C VAL A 114 -0.50 -5.33 0.83
N GLU A 115 -0.48 -6.61 0.52
CA GLU A 115 -0.48 -7.11 -0.86
C GLU A 115 -1.71 -6.63 -1.63
N ARG A 116 -2.89 -6.72 -1.03
CA ARG A 116 -4.13 -6.22 -1.66
C ARG A 116 -4.10 -4.72 -1.87
N ALA A 117 -3.59 -3.96 -0.90
CA ALA A 117 -3.46 -2.51 -1.02
C ALA A 117 -2.59 -2.12 -2.21
N TYR A 118 -1.43 -2.74 -2.38
CA TYR A 118 -0.55 -2.49 -3.51
C TYR A 118 -1.13 -2.98 -4.85
N HIS A 119 -1.73 -4.16 -4.86
CA HIS A 119 -2.38 -4.68 -6.06
C HIS A 119 -3.48 -3.73 -6.55
N ARG A 120 -4.36 -3.28 -5.66
CA ARG A 120 -5.41 -2.32 -6.01
C ARG A 120 -4.87 -0.96 -6.43
N THR A 121 -3.82 -0.49 -5.79
CA THR A 121 -3.13 0.74 -6.22
C THR A 121 -2.65 0.63 -7.67
N ARG A 122 -1.99 -0.45 -8.02
CA ARG A 122 -1.51 -0.70 -9.39
C ARG A 122 -2.65 -0.79 -10.40
N VAL A 123 -3.70 -1.52 -10.07
CA VAL A 123 -4.88 -1.65 -10.93
C VAL A 123 -5.54 -0.29 -11.19
N GLN A 124 -5.72 0.52 -10.16
CA GLN A 124 -6.32 1.84 -10.32
C GLN A 124 -5.43 2.80 -11.13
N LYS A 125 -4.11 2.78 -10.90
CA LYS A 125 -3.18 3.56 -11.71
C LYS A 125 -3.30 3.21 -13.20
N ILE A 126 -3.32 1.94 -13.54
CA ILE A 126 -3.45 1.46 -14.92
C ILE A 126 -4.80 1.90 -15.52
N ARG A 127 -5.91 1.70 -14.79
CA ARG A 127 -7.24 2.08 -15.26
C ARG A 127 -7.36 3.56 -15.59
N TYR A 128 -6.81 4.42 -14.74
CA TYR A 128 -6.82 5.86 -14.97
C TYR A 128 -5.88 6.29 -16.10
N GLN A 129 -4.75 5.62 -16.29
CA GLN A 129 -3.83 5.88 -17.41
C GLN A 129 -4.46 5.58 -18.77
N VAL A 130 -5.28 4.55 -18.86
CA VAL A 130 -5.98 4.19 -20.13
C VAL A 130 -7.35 4.87 -20.27
N GLY A 131 -7.72 5.75 -19.36
CA GLY A 131 -8.97 6.53 -19.42
C GLY A 131 -10.25 5.73 -19.18
N GLN A 132 -10.17 4.52 -18.65
CA GLN A 132 -11.32 3.61 -18.53
C GLN A 132 -12.07 3.65 -17.20
N SER A 133 -11.60 4.40 -16.20
CA SER A 133 -12.26 4.33 -14.90
C SER A 133 -12.66 5.68 -14.35
N LYS A 134 -13.94 5.95 -14.36
CA LYS A 134 -14.59 6.98 -13.54
C LYS A 134 -15.35 6.35 -12.35
N ASN A 135 -14.90 5.19 -11.87
CA ASN A 135 -15.59 4.48 -10.80
C ASN A 135 -15.18 5.01 -9.43
N GLN A 136 -16.03 5.90 -8.89
CA GLN A 136 -15.83 6.49 -7.56
C GLN A 136 -15.79 5.44 -6.43
N GLN A 137 -16.55 4.37 -6.55
CA GLN A 137 -16.55 3.29 -5.56
C GLN A 137 -15.20 2.57 -5.49
N ALA A 138 -14.53 2.41 -6.63
CA ALA A 138 -13.19 1.81 -6.67
C ALA A 138 -12.14 2.70 -5.97
N VAL A 139 -12.24 4.02 -6.13
CA VAL A 139 -11.40 4.99 -5.41
C VAL A 139 -11.69 4.96 -3.91
N ASN A 140 -12.96 4.92 -3.53
CA ASN A 140 -13.36 4.84 -2.12
C ASN A 140 -12.88 3.55 -1.46
N TYR A 141 -12.97 2.43 -2.14
CA TYR A 141 -12.46 1.15 -1.63
C TYR A 141 -10.93 1.17 -1.49
N LEU A 142 -10.22 1.71 -2.48
CA LEU A 142 -8.77 1.87 -2.43
C LEU A 142 -8.35 2.74 -1.23
N ALA A 143 -9.06 3.85 -0.98
CA ALA A 143 -8.78 4.73 0.15
C ALA A 143 -8.92 4.02 1.49
N VAL A 144 -10.00 3.23 1.66
CA VAL A 144 -10.22 2.44 2.88
C VAL A 144 -9.13 1.37 3.05
N LEU A 145 -8.82 0.66 2.00
CA LEU A 145 -7.82 -0.42 2.01
C LEU A 145 -6.42 0.11 2.35
N LEU A 146 -6.01 1.22 1.74
CA LEU A 146 -4.73 1.87 2.02
C LEU A 146 -4.68 2.44 3.45
N HIS A 147 -5.77 3.03 3.92
CA HIS A 147 -5.85 3.52 5.30
C HIS A 147 -5.65 2.39 6.31
N GLU A 148 -6.33 1.28 6.15
CA GLU A 148 -6.20 0.13 7.03
C GLU A 148 -4.80 -0.51 6.95
N ALA A 149 -4.22 -0.60 5.75
CA ALA A 149 -2.86 -1.10 5.56
C ALA A 149 -1.82 -0.18 6.23
N ALA A 150 -1.93 1.13 6.07
CA ALA A 150 -1.05 2.09 6.71
C ALA A 150 -1.17 2.03 8.25
N LYS A 151 -2.38 1.91 8.76
CA LYS A 151 -2.65 1.76 10.19
C LYS A 151 -2.05 0.46 10.75
N ALA A 152 -2.27 -0.65 10.07
CA ALA A 152 -1.76 -1.97 10.50
C ALA A 152 -0.23 -2.06 10.48
N THR A 153 0.44 -1.40 9.53
CA THR A 153 1.90 -1.39 9.42
C THR A 153 2.59 -0.39 10.33
N GLY A 154 1.86 0.63 10.81
CA GLY A 154 2.38 1.67 11.71
C GLY A 154 2.45 1.25 13.18
N HIS A 155 1.71 0.23 13.57
CA HIS A 155 1.77 -0.29 14.93
C HIS A 155 2.89 -1.33 15.06
N SER A 156 4.09 -0.86 15.33
CA SER A 156 5.18 -1.72 15.78
C SER A 156 5.01 -2.01 17.28
N ASN A 157 4.05 -2.87 17.60
CA ASN A 157 4.06 -3.50 18.91
C ASN A 157 5.03 -4.68 18.84
N PHE A 158 6.24 -4.42 19.26
CA PHE A 158 7.18 -5.45 19.68
C PHE A 158 6.99 -5.73 21.17
#